data_8c8fed49c826237f37c0e801e69b759d
#
_entry.id   8c8fed49c826237f37c0e801e69b759d
#
_cell.length_a   1.000
_cell.length_b   1.000
_cell.length_c   1.000
_cell.angle_alpha   90.00
_cell.angle_beta   90.00
_cell.angle_gamma   90.00
#
_symmetry.space_group_name_H-M   'P 1'
#
loop_
_entity.id
_entity.type
_entity.pdbx_description
1 polymer ?
#
loop_
_entity_poly.entity_id
_entity_poly.type
_entity_poly.pdbx_seq_one_letter_code
_entity_poly.pdbx_strand_id
1 'polypeptide(L)'
;MIAAVQISLTLRTLVLGLMVASAASAQAPAARKAAPLTAQDYIDIQQLLNRYAFALDTCSNNGYDYADLYTPDGIFYWGIGGRKSVGREQLAEAAGGGKQGCQRQKAANRENPIQTHMTVNAIIEPSPEGAIGRSYLVYPGVQGISGDGTHNGHVGGYQDLYVKTDKGWRFKRRIHVFPPDIPGSYVFPE
;
A
#
# COMPACT_ATOMS: atom_id res chain seq x y z
N MET A 1 -33.74 -55.49 75.09
CA MET A 1 -33.32 -55.77 73.69
C MET A 1 -32.86 -54.44 73.10
N ILE A 2 -31.58 -54.28 73.04
CA ILE A 2 -30.93 -53.01 72.49
C ILE A 2 -30.27 -53.37 71.17
N ALA A 3 -30.79 -52.85 70.10
CA ALA A 3 -30.24 -53.05 68.75
C ALA A 3 -29.06 -52.06 68.53
N ALA A 4 -27.88 -52.58 68.22
CA ALA A 4 -26.73 -51.82 67.89
C ALA A 4 -26.76 -51.43 66.36
N VAL A 5 -26.72 -50.17 66.10
CA VAL A 5 -26.59 -49.66 64.75
C VAL A 5 -25.07 -49.50 64.39
N GLN A 6 -24.62 -50.26 63.41
CA GLN A 6 -23.25 -50.11 62.87
C GLN A 6 -23.27 -49.05 61.80
N ILE A 7 -22.51 -48.00 62.02
CA ILE A 7 -22.24 -46.95 61.01
C ILE A 7 -20.96 -47.32 60.27
N SER A 8 -21.09 -47.67 58.96
CA SER A 8 -19.98 -47.96 58.09
C SER A 8 -19.46 -46.63 57.45
N LEU A 9 -18.25 -46.23 57.81
CA LEU A 9 -17.60 -45.04 57.30
C LEU A 9 -16.78 -45.41 56.05
N THR A 10 -17.30 -45.12 54.86
CA THR A 10 -16.54 -45.27 53.59
C THR A 10 -15.71 -44.07 53.35
N LEU A 11 -14.38 -44.21 53.43
CA LEU A 11 -13.38 -43.21 53.12
C LEU A 11 -13.28 -43.09 51.61
N ARG A 12 -13.79 -42.00 51.01
CA ARG A 12 -13.59 -41.65 49.57
C ARG A 12 -12.31 -40.84 49.43
N THR A 13 -11.29 -41.47 48.95
CA THR A 13 -10.02 -40.79 48.52
C THR A 13 -10.29 -39.95 47.28
N LEU A 14 -10.25 -38.63 47.45
CA LEU A 14 -10.33 -37.66 46.35
C LEU A 14 -8.93 -37.51 45.75
N VAL A 15 -8.69 -38.09 44.58
CA VAL A 15 -7.45 -37.88 43.82
C VAL A 15 -7.60 -36.57 43.05
N LEU A 16 -6.95 -35.52 43.54
CA LEU A 16 -6.89 -34.23 42.88
C LEU A 16 -5.82 -34.29 41.75
N GLY A 17 -6.24 -34.55 40.54
CA GLY A 17 -5.34 -34.50 39.36
C GLY A 17 -4.95 -33.07 39.03
N LEU A 18 -3.68 -32.71 39.26
CA LEU A 18 -3.09 -31.43 38.87
C LEU A 18 -2.87 -31.46 37.34
N MET A 19 -3.79 -30.84 36.58
CA MET A 19 -3.57 -30.59 35.15
C MET A 19 -2.60 -29.41 35.00
N VAL A 20 -1.34 -29.71 34.71
CA VAL A 20 -0.37 -28.69 34.27
C VAL A 20 -0.69 -28.33 32.83
N ALA A 21 -1.39 -27.24 32.63
CA ALA A 21 -1.58 -26.66 31.30
C ALA A 21 -0.25 -26.04 30.82
N SER A 22 0.46 -26.73 29.94
CA SER A 22 1.62 -26.19 29.26
C SER A 22 1.14 -25.08 28.29
N ALA A 23 1.27 -23.83 28.71
CA ALA A 23 1.10 -22.68 27.80
C ALA A 23 2.24 -22.71 26.79
N ALA A 24 1.97 -23.20 25.59
CA ALA A 24 2.87 -23.03 24.45
C ALA A 24 2.93 -21.53 24.13
N SER A 25 4.01 -20.88 24.54
CA SER A 25 4.32 -19.51 24.11
C SER A 25 4.49 -19.53 22.60
N ALA A 26 3.50 -19.06 21.86
CA ALA A 26 3.65 -18.78 20.44
C ALA A 26 4.68 -17.65 20.31
N GLN A 27 5.91 -18.03 19.98
CA GLN A 27 6.99 -17.09 19.73
C GLN A 27 6.61 -16.29 18.47
N ALA A 28 6.46 -14.96 18.61
CA ALA A 28 6.20 -14.09 17.47
C ALA A 28 7.31 -14.33 16.42
N PRO A 29 6.97 -14.44 15.13
CA PRO A 29 7.96 -14.65 14.09
C PRO A 29 9.02 -13.56 14.16
N ALA A 30 10.29 -13.95 14.17
CA ALA A 30 11.41 -13.01 14.18
C ALA A 30 11.26 -12.03 13.02
N ALA A 31 11.36 -10.72 13.29
CA ALA A 31 11.27 -9.69 12.27
C ALA A 31 12.24 -9.99 11.12
N ARG A 32 11.72 -10.16 9.91
CA ARG A 32 12.54 -10.43 8.73
C ARG A 32 13.48 -9.24 8.51
N LYS A 33 14.78 -9.48 8.47
CA LYS A 33 15.76 -8.45 8.17
C LYS A 33 15.61 -8.01 6.70
N ALA A 34 15.67 -6.70 6.44
CA ALA A 34 15.69 -6.17 5.08
C ALA A 34 16.93 -6.65 4.33
N ALA A 35 16.76 -7.17 3.12
CA ALA A 35 17.88 -7.47 2.23
C ALA A 35 18.38 -6.19 1.56
N PRO A 36 19.68 -6.01 1.34
CA PRO A 36 20.21 -4.86 0.61
C PRO A 36 19.71 -4.87 -0.84
N LEU A 37 19.43 -3.68 -1.37
CA LEU A 37 19.06 -3.49 -2.77
C LEU A 37 20.34 -3.40 -3.62
N THR A 38 20.29 -3.98 -4.81
CA THR A 38 21.33 -3.83 -5.83
C THR A 38 21.13 -2.54 -6.63
N ALA A 39 22.15 -2.09 -7.36
CA ALA A 39 22.01 -0.95 -8.28
C ALA A 39 20.89 -1.19 -9.33
N GLN A 40 20.74 -2.44 -9.80
CA GLN A 40 19.68 -2.79 -10.73
C GLN A 40 18.29 -2.66 -10.09
N ASP A 41 18.14 -3.00 -8.82
CA ASP A 41 16.86 -2.83 -8.10
C ASP A 41 16.45 -1.36 -8.04
N TYR A 42 17.40 -0.44 -7.76
CA TYR A 42 17.13 1.00 -7.79
C TYR A 42 16.69 1.48 -9.18
N ILE A 43 17.38 1.03 -10.24
CA ILE A 43 17.04 1.36 -11.63
C ILE A 43 15.63 0.84 -11.97
N ASP A 44 15.32 -0.40 -11.63
CA ASP A 44 14.04 -1.04 -11.93
C ASP A 44 12.88 -0.35 -11.21
N ILE A 45 13.07 0.02 -9.93
CA ILE A 45 12.06 0.76 -9.17
C ILE A 45 11.90 2.17 -9.73
N GLN A 46 12.98 2.84 -10.12
CA GLN A 46 12.88 4.16 -10.78
C GLN A 46 12.13 4.06 -12.10
N GLN A 47 12.34 3.00 -12.90
CA GLN A 47 11.58 2.76 -14.12
C GLN A 47 10.10 2.46 -13.84
N LEU A 48 9.80 1.76 -12.74
CA LEU A 48 8.42 1.55 -12.29
C LEU A 48 7.73 2.88 -11.98
N LEU A 49 8.40 3.80 -11.27
CA LEU A 49 7.91 5.15 -10.99
C LEU A 49 7.66 5.95 -12.27
N ASN A 50 8.58 5.88 -13.24
CA ASN A 50 8.42 6.58 -14.51
C ASN A 50 7.22 6.04 -15.31
N ARG A 51 7.09 4.71 -15.42
CA ARG A 51 5.96 4.07 -16.11
C ARG A 51 4.61 4.42 -15.48
N TYR A 52 4.58 4.57 -14.16
CA TYR A 52 3.38 4.98 -13.44
C TYR A 52 2.78 6.27 -13.98
N ALA A 53 3.60 7.32 -14.11
CA ALA A 53 3.14 8.61 -14.62
C ALA A 53 2.55 8.47 -16.04
N PHE A 54 3.30 7.87 -16.97
CA PHE A 54 2.84 7.70 -18.34
C PHE A 54 1.56 6.87 -18.44
N ALA A 55 1.48 5.72 -17.74
CA ALA A 55 0.30 4.84 -17.79
C ALA A 55 -0.94 5.55 -17.24
N LEU A 56 -0.78 6.34 -16.17
CA LEU A 56 -1.87 7.10 -15.56
C LEU A 56 -2.34 8.24 -16.47
N ASP A 57 -1.40 9.04 -17.01
CA ASP A 57 -1.71 10.22 -17.81
C ASP A 57 -2.32 9.88 -19.17
N THR A 58 -1.84 8.80 -19.78
CA THR A 58 -2.35 8.35 -21.08
C THR A 58 -3.55 7.42 -20.98
N CYS A 59 -3.83 6.89 -19.80
CA CYS A 59 -4.82 5.82 -19.59
C CYS A 59 -4.59 4.63 -20.56
N SER A 60 -3.32 4.29 -20.79
CA SER A 60 -2.94 3.30 -21.77
C SER A 60 -3.59 1.94 -21.47
N ASN A 61 -3.94 1.21 -22.53
CA ASN A 61 -4.66 -0.06 -22.44
C ASN A 61 -5.90 0.03 -21.52
N ASN A 62 -6.69 1.14 -21.66
CA ASN A 62 -7.87 1.39 -20.84
C ASN A 62 -7.58 1.35 -19.32
N GLY A 63 -6.41 1.89 -18.91
CA GLY A 63 -5.97 1.94 -17.51
C GLY A 63 -5.34 0.66 -16.99
N TYR A 64 -5.34 -0.42 -17.77
CA TYR A 64 -4.76 -1.69 -17.31
C TYR A 64 -3.22 -1.66 -17.27
N ASP A 65 -2.55 -0.85 -18.08
CA ASP A 65 -1.11 -0.69 -17.98
C ASP A 65 -0.70 -0.05 -16.64
N TYR A 66 -1.53 0.85 -16.12
CA TYR A 66 -1.37 1.38 -14.76
C TYR A 66 -1.62 0.31 -13.69
N ALA A 67 -2.70 -0.45 -13.82
CA ALA A 67 -3.06 -1.50 -12.86
C ALA A 67 -1.99 -2.60 -12.79
N ASP A 68 -1.39 -2.96 -13.93
CA ASP A 68 -0.36 -3.98 -14.04
C ASP A 68 1.02 -3.58 -13.47
N LEU A 69 1.18 -2.32 -13.05
CA LEU A 69 2.33 -1.87 -12.25
C LEU A 69 2.23 -2.30 -10.78
N TYR A 70 1.08 -2.75 -10.35
CA TYR A 70 0.83 -3.23 -8.99
C TYR A 70 0.87 -4.77 -8.92
N THR A 71 0.98 -5.29 -7.71
CA THR A 71 0.71 -6.72 -7.48
C THR A 71 -0.78 -7.02 -7.68
N PRO A 72 -1.19 -8.29 -7.90
CA PRO A 72 -2.60 -8.63 -8.07
C PRO A 72 -3.53 -8.14 -6.93
N ASP A 73 -3.00 -8.07 -5.72
CA ASP A 73 -3.65 -7.55 -4.52
C ASP A 73 -3.12 -6.16 -4.13
N GLY A 74 -2.53 -5.44 -5.07
CA GLY A 74 -1.96 -4.11 -4.86
C GLY A 74 -3.01 -3.07 -4.52
N ILE A 75 -2.61 -2.04 -3.78
CA ILE A 75 -3.51 -1.03 -3.24
C ILE A 75 -2.99 0.37 -3.55
N PHE A 76 -3.87 1.22 -4.07
CA PHE A 76 -3.68 2.66 -4.13
C PHE A 76 -4.60 3.36 -3.12
N TYR A 77 -4.04 4.26 -2.32
CA TYR A 77 -4.78 5.07 -1.34
C TYR A 77 -4.81 6.54 -1.76
N TRP A 78 -6.01 7.11 -1.73
CA TRP A 78 -6.26 8.55 -1.94
C TRP A 78 -6.14 9.30 -0.60
N GLY A 79 -4.92 9.53 -0.15
CA GLY A 79 -4.64 10.11 1.16
C GLY A 79 -4.51 9.06 2.27
N ILE A 80 -3.91 9.49 3.39
CA ILE A 80 -3.79 8.66 4.60
C ILE A 80 -5.20 8.46 5.19
N GLY A 81 -5.61 7.21 5.34
CA GLY A 81 -6.97 6.87 5.80
C GLY A 81 -8.09 7.14 4.79
N GLY A 82 -7.75 7.56 3.57
CA GLY A 82 -8.71 7.87 2.51
C GLY A 82 -9.23 6.64 1.76
N ARG A 83 -10.02 6.92 0.71
CA ARG A 83 -10.53 5.89 -0.21
C ARG A 83 -9.38 5.07 -0.80
N LYS A 84 -9.57 3.77 -0.95
CA LYS A 84 -8.62 2.86 -1.58
C LYS A 84 -9.18 2.21 -2.84
N SER A 85 -8.28 1.91 -3.77
CA SER A 85 -8.52 1.06 -4.94
C SER A 85 -7.67 -0.20 -4.79
N VAL A 86 -8.30 -1.37 -4.81
CA VAL A 86 -7.67 -2.67 -4.53
C VAL A 86 -7.81 -3.58 -5.73
N GLY A 87 -6.68 -4.13 -6.17
CA GLY A 87 -6.65 -5.08 -7.27
C GLY A 87 -6.85 -4.46 -8.64
N ARG A 88 -6.66 -5.29 -9.66
CA ARG A 88 -6.48 -4.86 -11.06
C ARG A 88 -7.62 -4.01 -11.60
N GLU A 89 -8.88 -4.41 -11.35
CA GLU A 89 -10.05 -3.71 -11.90
C GLU A 89 -10.23 -2.32 -11.28
N GLN A 90 -10.19 -2.22 -9.95
CA GLN A 90 -10.33 -0.94 -9.28
C GLN A 90 -9.15 0.00 -9.55
N LEU A 91 -7.95 -0.54 -9.75
CA LEU A 91 -6.78 0.24 -10.14
C LEU A 91 -6.90 0.78 -11.56
N ALA A 92 -7.40 -0.01 -12.52
CA ALA A 92 -7.69 0.48 -13.87
C ALA A 92 -8.75 1.60 -13.86
N GLU A 93 -9.79 1.47 -13.05
CA GLU A 93 -10.80 2.52 -12.85
C GLU A 93 -10.20 3.77 -12.17
N ALA A 94 -9.28 3.60 -11.21
CA ALA A 94 -8.57 4.72 -10.58
C ALA A 94 -7.75 5.54 -11.59
N ALA A 95 -7.20 4.89 -12.63
CA ALA A 95 -6.53 5.57 -13.74
C ALA A 95 -7.49 6.23 -14.74
N GLY A 96 -8.80 6.14 -14.51
CA GLY A 96 -9.82 6.65 -15.43
C GLY A 96 -10.22 5.68 -16.53
N GLY A 97 -9.68 4.47 -16.53
CA GLY A 97 -9.97 3.37 -17.45
C GLY A 97 -11.08 2.45 -16.97
N GLY A 98 -10.96 1.17 -17.29
CA GLY A 98 -11.98 0.19 -16.96
C GLY A 98 -13.36 0.58 -17.51
N LYS A 99 -14.37 0.57 -16.66
CA LYS A 99 -15.74 0.98 -17.02
C LYS A 99 -15.87 2.45 -17.41
N GLN A 100 -14.97 3.32 -16.93
CA GLN A 100 -14.97 4.75 -17.24
C GLN A 100 -14.46 5.04 -18.67
N GLY A 101 -13.65 4.15 -19.24
CA GLY A 101 -13.22 4.20 -20.65
C GLY A 101 -12.35 5.39 -21.03
N CYS A 102 -11.52 5.90 -20.12
CA CYS A 102 -10.55 6.98 -20.37
C CYS A 102 -11.21 8.30 -20.86
N GLN A 103 -12.33 8.69 -20.29
CA GLN A 103 -13.09 9.86 -20.76
C GLN A 103 -12.27 11.17 -20.70
N ARG A 104 -11.44 11.35 -19.65
CA ARG A 104 -10.60 12.56 -19.53
C ARG A 104 -9.61 12.65 -20.67
N GLN A 105 -8.95 11.55 -21.04
CA GLN A 105 -7.95 11.52 -22.11
C GLN A 105 -8.60 11.70 -23.48
N LYS A 106 -9.80 11.15 -23.69
CA LYS A 106 -10.57 11.31 -24.93
C LYS A 106 -11.10 12.73 -25.12
N ALA A 107 -11.42 13.41 -24.02
CA ALA A 107 -11.90 14.79 -24.04
C ALA A 107 -10.78 15.83 -24.05
N ALA A 108 -9.53 15.42 -23.86
CA ALA A 108 -8.39 16.34 -23.82
C ALA A 108 -8.14 17.01 -25.16
N ASN A 109 -7.83 18.32 -25.13
CA ASN A 109 -7.49 19.13 -26.28
C ASN A 109 -6.49 20.21 -25.86
N ARG A 110 -6.12 21.14 -26.76
CA ARG A 110 -5.16 22.21 -26.47
C ARG A 110 -5.63 23.19 -25.40
N GLU A 111 -6.94 23.43 -25.29
CA GLU A 111 -7.55 24.34 -24.31
C GLU A 111 -7.73 23.67 -22.96
N ASN A 112 -7.94 22.36 -22.97
CA ASN A 112 -8.08 21.54 -21.77
C ASN A 112 -7.18 20.28 -21.86
N PRO A 113 -5.86 20.44 -21.74
CA PRO A 113 -4.92 19.34 -21.84
C PRO A 113 -4.97 18.42 -20.60
N ILE A 114 -4.43 17.21 -20.76
CA ILE A 114 -4.27 16.28 -19.67
C ILE A 114 -3.32 16.85 -18.63
N GLN A 115 -3.69 16.74 -17.37
CA GLN A 115 -2.80 17.01 -16.27
C GLN A 115 -1.72 15.93 -16.19
N THR A 116 -0.45 16.32 -16.23
CA THR A 116 0.67 15.37 -16.17
C THR A 116 1.18 15.18 -14.76
N HIS A 117 1.50 13.92 -14.42
CA HIS A 117 2.08 13.56 -13.14
C HIS A 117 3.61 13.57 -13.24
N MET A 118 4.27 14.38 -12.43
CA MET A 118 5.71 14.37 -12.29
C MET A 118 6.10 13.82 -10.92
N THR A 119 6.67 12.62 -10.88
CA THR A 119 7.24 12.05 -9.67
C THR A 119 8.72 12.40 -9.61
N VAL A 120 9.13 13.17 -8.61
CA VAL A 120 10.49 13.68 -8.48
C VAL A 120 11.07 13.40 -7.08
N ASN A 121 12.40 13.48 -6.97
CA ASN A 121 13.13 13.33 -5.69
C ASN A 121 12.79 12.02 -4.95
N ALA A 122 12.76 10.92 -5.69
CA ALA A 122 12.48 9.61 -5.10
C ALA A 122 13.62 9.14 -4.19
N ILE A 123 13.29 8.78 -2.94
CA ILE A 123 14.17 8.07 -2.02
C ILE A 123 13.65 6.63 -1.95
N ILE A 124 14.53 5.66 -2.08
CA ILE A 124 14.22 4.23 -2.06
C ILE A 124 15.11 3.56 -1.04
N GLU A 125 14.54 2.79 -0.13
CA GLU A 125 15.23 2.13 0.97
C GLU A 125 14.82 0.66 1.06
N PRO A 126 15.73 -0.25 1.45
CA PRO A 126 15.37 -1.66 1.63
C PRO A 126 14.38 -1.83 2.78
N SER A 127 13.46 -2.78 2.65
CA SER A 127 12.51 -3.16 3.68
C SER A 127 12.40 -4.68 3.81
N PRO A 128 11.86 -5.22 4.92
CA PRO A 128 11.66 -6.65 5.08
C PRO A 128 10.79 -7.31 4.01
N GLU A 129 9.91 -6.53 3.36
CA GLU A 129 9.01 -7.00 2.31
C GLU A 129 9.58 -6.79 0.89
N GLY A 130 10.66 -5.98 0.77
CA GLY A 130 11.28 -5.63 -0.50
C GLY A 130 11.92 -4.27 -0.44
N ALA A 131 11.19 -3.20 -0.78
CA ALA A 131 11.65 -1.82 -0.66
C ALA A 131 10.50 -0.89 -0.29
N ILE A 132 10.84 0.22 0.38
CA ILE A 132 9.94 1.34 0.61
C ILE A 132 10.46 2.56 -0.13
N GLY A 133 9.56 3.47 -0.49
CA GLY A 133 9.95 4.69 -1.16
C GLY A 133 9.05 5.86 -0.81
N ARG A 134 9.57 7.06 -1.03
CA ARG A 134 8.81 8.31 -0.98
C ARG A 134 9.30 9.24 -2.07
N SER A 135 8.38 10.03 -2.59
CA SER A 135 8.68 10.97 -3.66
C SER A 135 7.74 12.16 -3.61
N TYR A 136 8.15 13.26 -4.20
CA TYR A 136 7.22 14.34 -4.48
C TYR A 136 6.41 14.07 -5.73
N LEU A 137 5.16 14.49 -5.70
CA LEU A 137 4.29 14.58 -6.86
C LEU A 137 4.06 16.03 -7.20
N VAL A 138 4.36 16.40 -8.42
CA VAL A 138 4.12 17.73 -8.96
C VAL A 138 3.16 17.62 -10.13
N TYR A 139 2.08 18.40 -10.08
CA TYR A 139 1.24 18.65 -11.24
C TYR A 139 1.59 20.04 -11.76
N PRO A 140 2.26 20.19 -12.89
CA PRO A 140 2.33 21.49 -13.55
C PRO A 140 0.92 21.83 -13.99
N GLY A 141 0.32 22.80 -13.31
CA GLY A 141 -1.05 23.22 -13.61
C GLY A 141 -1.16 23.71 -15.04
N VAL A 142 -2.20 23.27 -15.71
CA VAL A 142 -2.58 23.73 -17.04
C VAL A 142 -3.15 25.15 -16.99
N GLN A 143 -3.67 25.55 -15.86
CA GLN A 143 -4.04 26.92 -15.58
C GLN A 143 -2.78 27.63 -15.14
N GLY A 144 -2.21 28.41 -16.03
CA GLY A 144 -1.03 29.21 -15.79
C GLY A 144 -1.09 30.03 -14.51
N ILE A 145 -0.09 30.82 -14.26
CA ILE A 145 -0.05 31.78 -13.18
C ILE A 145 -1.38 32.53 -13.18
N SER A 146 -2.18 32.34 -12.13
CA SER A 146 -3.39 33.15 -11.95
C SER A 146 -3.00 34.62 -11.93
N GLY A 147 -3.91 35.51 -12.30
CA GLY A 147 -3.62 36.95 -12.41
C GLY A 147 -3.13 37.60 -11.12
N ASP A 148 -3.20 36.90 -9.98
CA ASP A 148 -2.65 37.26 -8.68
C ASP A 148 -1.21 36.73 -8.43
N GLY A 149 -0.60 36.08 -9.44
CA GLY A 149 0.73 35.47 -9.34
C GLY A 149 0.78 34.14 -8.63
N THR A 150 -0.35 33.54 -8.24
CA THR A 150 -0.38 32.21 -7.63
C THR A 150 -0.24 31.11 -8.69
N HIS A 151 0.57 30.11 -8.40
CA HIS A 151 0.67 28.90 -9.21
C HIS A 151 -0.42 27.91 -8.80
N ASN A 152 -1.32 27.57 -9.69
CA ASN A 152 -2.34 26.55 -9.48
C ASN A 152 -1.77 25.10 -9.60
N GLY A 153 -0.45 24.94 -9.48
CA GLY A 153 0.19 23.63 -9.42
C GLY A 153 -0.13 22.96 -8.09
N HIS A 154 -0.58 21.71 -8.15
CA HIS A 154 -0.74 20.91 -6.95
C HIS A 154 0.59 20.21 -6.63
N VAL A 155 1.05 20.31 -5.39
CA VAL A 155 2.19 19.58 -4.87
C VAL A 155 1.70 18.58 -3.84
N GLY A 156 2.06 17.33 -4.04
CA GLY A 156 1.77 16.23 -3.12
C GLY A 156 2.99 15.35 -2.96
N GLY A 157 2.77 14.12 -2.61
CA GLY A 157 3.80 13.10 -2.56
C GLY A 157 3.22 11.70 -2.65
N TYR A 158 4.11 10.75 -2.75
CA TYR A 158 3.79 9.34 -2.64
C TYR A 158 4.62 8.70 -1.53
N GLN A 159 4.00 7.73 -0.87
CA GLN A 159 4.68 6.73 -0.06
C GLN A 159 4.38 5.37 -0.65
N ASP A 160 5.41 4.58 -0.84
CA ASP A 160 5.35 3.35 -1.59
C ASP A 160 5.92 2.17 -0.81
N LEU A 161 5.27 1.02 -0.93
CA LEU A 161 5.83 -0.29 -0.63
C LEU A 161 5.96 -1.06 -1.94
N TYR A 162 7.19 -1.45 -2.25
CA TYR A 162 7.52 -2.23 -3.44
C TYR A 162 7.85 -3.67 -3.07
N VAL A 163 7.44 -4.60 -3.91
CA VAL A 163 7.84 -6.01 -3.82
C VAL A 163 8.41 -6.50 -5.14
N LYS A 164 9.40 -7.36 -5.07
CA LYS A 164 9.99 -7.99 -6.25
C LYS A 164 9.21 -9.27 -6.57
N THR A 165 8.67 -9.35 -7.78
CA THR A 165 7.92 -10.50 -8.30
C THR A 165 8.70 -11.20 -9.41
N ASP A 166 8.19 -12.30 -9.94
CA ASP A 166 8.71 -12.95 -11.16
C ASP A 166 8.67 -12.03 -12.40
N LYS A 167 7.79 -11.03 -12.39
CA LYS A 167 7.65 -10.01 -13.44
C LYS A 167 8.37 -8.69 -13.13
N GLY A 168 9.31 -8.69 -12.18
CA GLY A 168 10.04 -7.52 -11.72
C GLY A 168 9.37 -6.80 -10.55
N TRP A 169 9.85 -5.60 -10.25
CA TRP A 169 9.33 -4.79 -9.15
C TRP A 169 7.91 -4.32 -9.42
N ARG A 170 7.05 -4.32 -8.37
CA ARG A 170 5.66 -3.88 -8.40
C ARG A 170 5.32 -3.07 -7.16
N PHE A 171 4.36 -2.15 -7.30
CA PHE A 171 3.73 -1.52 -6.13
C PHE A 171 2.89 -2.56 -5.39
N LYS A 172 3.17 -2.77 -4.12
CA LYS A 172 2.28 -3.48 -3.20
C LYS A 172 1.27 -2.52 -2.61
N ARG A 173 1.75 -1.33 -2.22
CA ARG A 173 0.92 -0.21 -1.76
C ARG A 173 1.50 1.09 -2.29
N ARG A 174 0.64 1.99 -2.65
CA ARG A 174 0.99 3.39 -2.94
C ARG A 174 -0.02 4.29 -2.26
N ILE A 175 0.45 5.28 -1.52
CA ILE A 175 -0.37 6.27 -0.85
C ILE A 175 -0.07 7.63 -1.46
N HIS A 176 -1.08 8.30 -2.00
CA HIS A 176 -1.00 9.70 -2.34
C HIS A 176 -1.12 10.51 -1.06
N VAL A 177 -0.14 11.32 -0.75
CA VAL A 177 -0.12 12.19 0.43
C VAL A 177 -0.24 13.65 0.03
N PHE A 178 -1.01 14.41 0.81
CA PHE A 178 -1.25 15.84 0.59
C PHE A 178 -0.50 16.66 1.64
N PRO A 179 -0.06 17.91 1.35
CA PRO A 179 0.41 18.79 2.40
C PRO A 179 -0.69 19.00 3.48
N PRO A 180 -0.36 19.03 4.79
CA PRO A 180 0.99 19.02 5.36
C PRO A 180 1.57 17.63 5.57
N ASP A 181 0.89 16.56 5.18
CA ASP A 181 1.27 15.15 5.42
C ASP A 181 2.40 14.64 4.51
N ILE A 182 3.14 15.54 3.83
CA ILE A 182 4.35 15.15 3.09
C ILE A 182 5.45 14.86 4.12
N PRO A 183 5.64 13.60 4.50
CA PRO A 183 6.25 13.35 5.79
C PRO A 183 7.73 13.06 5.70
N GLY A 184 8.40 13.32 6.81
CA GLY A 184 9.68 12.73 7.12
C GLY A 184 9.64 11.22 7.41
N SER A 185 8.49 10.62 7.74
CA SER A 185 8.33 9.21 8.11
C SER A 185 7.29 8.51 7.25
N TYR A 186 7.48 7.21 7.04
CA TYR A 186 6.50 6.37 6.33
C TYR A 186 5.30 6.08 7.21
N VAL A 187 4.10 6.27 6.67
CA VAL A 187 2.84 5.88 7.31
C VAL A 187 2.13 4.93 6.36
N PHE A 188 2.21 3.63 6.64
CA PHE A 188 1.44 2.63 5.91
C PHE A 188 0.23 2.26 6.77
N PRO A 189 -1.01 2.61 6.36
CA PRO A 189 -2.20 2.15 7.06
C PRO A 189 -2.30 0.62 6.96
N GLU A 190 -2.70 -0.02 8.06
CA GLU A 190 -2.96 -1.46 8.14
C GLU A 190 -4.14 -1.91 7.25
#